data_4b84db9c2a3b8e16bb4bb4502669a9d3
#
_entry.id   4b84db9c2a3b8e16bb4bb4502669a9d3
#
_cell.length_a   1.000
_cell.length_b   1.000
_cell.length_c   1.000
_cell.angle_alpha   90.00
_cell.angle_beta   90.00
_cell.angle_gamma   90.00
#
_symmetry.space_group_name_H-M   'P 1'
#
loop_
_entity.id
_entity.type
_entity.pdbx_description
1 polymer ?
#
loop_
_entity_poly.entity_id
_entity_poly.type
_entity_poly.pdbx_seq_one_letter_code
_entity_poly.pdbx_strand_id
1 'polypeptide(L)'
;VPESLSQQRPVETVVTIQYLRAVAAALIAFQHAMGIPAFVYYTAHFGTVGVDLFFMISGFIMWTTTQDQNRGPGPFWLARAIRIVPMYWLFTTAYVMAALLTPASFFNLKLDPWHILMSYLFIPATHPNLGLAAPVFTLGWTLNYEAFFYVFFGLCLLIADLRVRFIVIAALFGIQTILGMWLQPAGPILSSYLDPIMLEFLSGIILAILAPYLARCGAVLGALLFVSGATWIGVVYGYEMALPRLVSHAIPSIMAVTGALMMEPWARAHQSRIGLLLGDASYSIYLIHPFAQRVFLLAVIHTIGLPSINPTVYIFSAFFIAIVAGVICYLVLERPVLRIGRKIVRYIQPTR
;
A
#
# COMPACT_ATOMS: atom_id res chain seq x y z
N VAL A 1 10.07 46.24 13.95
CA VAL A 1 10.68 44.91 13.72
C VAL A 1 9.64 44.07 13.03
N PRO A 2 9.78 43.67 11.76
CA PRO A 2 8.80 42.82 11.10
C PRO A 2 9.01 41.36 11.59
N GLU A 3 7.94 40.81 12.15
CA GLU A 3 7.82 39.37 12.45
C GLU A 3 8.07 38.57 11.16
N SER A 4 9.12 37.80 11.18
CA SER A 4 9.42 36.82 10.14
C SER A 4 8.30 35.79 10.13
N LEU A 5 7.41 35.87 9.13
CA LEU A 5 6.49 34.80 8.77
C LEU A 5 7.31 33.52 8.67
N SER A 6 7.13 32.62 9.60
CA SER A 6 7.68 31.27 9.56
C SER A 6 7.08 30.57 8.34
N GLN A 7 7.75 30.69 7.21
CA GLN A 7 7.44 29.88 6.03
C GLN A 7 7.58 28.41 6.44
N GLN A 8 6.44 27.75 6.63
CA GLN A 8 6.38 26.31 6.76
C GLN A 8 7.06 25.72 5.53
N ARG A 9 8.26 25.16 5.70
CA ARG A 9 8.96 24.46 4.62
C ARG A 9 8.00 23.37 4.11
N PRO A 10 7.73 23.28 2.80
CA PRO A 10 6.99 22.16 2.27
C PRO A 10 7.72 20.89 2.66
N VAL A 11 6.98 19.90 3.17
CA VAL A 11 7.57 18.58 3.47
C VAL A 11 8.22 18.08 2.18
N GLU A 12 9.54 18.07 2.15
CA GLU A 12 10.28 17.63 0.96
C GLU A 12 9.92 16.17 0.67
N THR A 13 9.52 15.93 -0.56
CA THR A 13 9.23 14.56 -1.03
C THR A 13 10.51 13.74 -1.00
N VAL A 14 10.53 12.65 -0.25
CA VAL A 14 11.63 11.68 -0.26
C VAL A 14 11.53 10.87 -1.55
N VAL A 15 12.51 11.07 -2.44
CA VAL A 15 12.50 10.52 -3.82
C VAL A 15 12.49 9.00 -3.82
N THR A 16 13.33 8.39 -2.98
CA THR A 16 13.40 6.92 -2.87
C THR A 16 12.11 6.30 -2.34
N ILE A 17 11.38 6.99 -1.46
CA ILE A 17 10.05 6.55 -1.03
C ILE A 17 9.05 6.55 -2.20
N GLN A 18 9.11 7.54 -3.10
CA GLN A 18 8.25 7.52 -4.29
C GLN A 18 8.62 6.37 -5.24
N TYR A 19 9.91 6.08 -5.40
CA TYR A 19 10.34 4.94 -6.20
C TYR A 19 9.91 3.60 -5.58
N LEU A 20 10.03 3.45 -4.27
CA LEU A 20 9.55 2.26 -3.57
C LEU A 20 8.05 2.06 -3.71
N ARG A 21 7.25 3.13 -3.71
CA ARG A 21 5.81 3.05 -3.99
C ARG A 21 5.52 2.53 -5.40
N ALA A 22 6.29 3.00 -6.39
CA ALA A 22 6.18 2.51 -7.76
C ALA A 22 6.53 1.01 -7.84
N VAL A 23 7.63 0.60 -7.22
CA VAL A 23 8.07 -0.80 -7.15
C VAL A 23 7.02 -1.67 -6.45
N ALA A 24 6.50 -1.24 -5.30
CA ALA A 24 5.49 -1.97 -4.55
C ALA A 24 4.21 -2.22 -5.38
N ALA A 25 3.68 -1.19 -6.05
CA ALA A 25 2.52 -1.33 -6.93
C ALA A 25 2.81 -2.24 -8.14
N ALA A 26 4.01 -2.13 -8.72
CA ALA A 26 4.45 -2.94 -9.84
C ALA A 26 4.57 -4.43 -9.45
N LEU A 27 5.16 -4.74 -8.29
CA LEU A 27 5.28 -6.12 -7.78
C LEU A 27 3.90 -6.77 -7.62
N ILE A 28 2.95 -6.06 -7.01
CA ILE A 28 1.58 -6.55 -6.82
C ILE A 28 0.89 -6.78 -8.17
N ALA A 29 0.96 -5.81 -9.09
CA ALA A 29 0.34 -5.92 -10.40
C ALA A 29 0.97 -7.05 -11.23
N PHE A 30 2.28 -7.25 -11.14
CA PHE A 30 2.99 -8.33 -11.83
C PHE A 30 2.61 -9.72 -11.29
N GLN A 31 2.54 -9.89 -9.96
CA GLN A 31 2.07 -11.12 -9.34
C GLN A 31 0.66 -11.49 -9.81
N HIS A 32 -0.27 -10.52 -9.83
CA HIS A 32 -1.63 -10.80 -10.28
C HIS A 32 -1.73 -11.11 -11.77
N ALA A 33 -0.81 -10.59 -12.60
CA ALA A 33 -0.70 -10.97 -14.00
C ALA A 33 -0.28 -12.44 -14.18
N MET A 34 0.51 -12.98 -13.25
CA MET A 34 0.92 -14.40 -13.25
C MET A 34 -0.14 -15.35 -12.68
N GLY A 35 -1.02 -14.85 -11.78
CA GLY A 35 -2.01 -15.64 -11.05
C GLY A 35 -3.23 -16.10 -11.85
N ILE A 36 -3.17 -16.13 -13.18
CA ILE A 36 -4.28 -16.60 -14.02
C ILE A 36 -4.34 -18.11 -14.04
N PRO A 37 -5.53 -18.72 -13.81
CA PRO A 37 -5.68 -20.19 -13.69
C PRO A 37 -5.13 -20.99 -14.88
N ALA A 38 -5.07 -20.41 -16.08
CA ALA A 38 -4.52 -21.07 -17.27
C ALA A 38 -2.97 -21.25 -17.22
N PHE A 39 -2.28 -20.56 -16.29
CA PHE A 39 -0.82 -20.55 -16.17
C PHE A 39 -0.36 -20.97 -14.77
N VAL A 40 -0.98 -22.00 -14.23
CA VAL A 40 -0.82 -22.56 -12.86
C VAL A 40 0.63 -22.80 -12.42
N TYR A 41 1.59 -22.80 -13.33
CA TYR A 41 3.02 -23.01 -13.02
C TYR A 41 3.70 -21.82 -12.34
N TYR A 42 3.03 -20.66 -12.19
CA TYR A 42 3.62 -19.44 -11.64
C TYR A 42 2.89 -18.98 -10.36
N THR A 43 2.90 -19.83 -9.33
CA THR A 43 2.26 -19.52 -8.03
C THR A 43 3.13 -18.69 -7.07
N ALA A 44 4.17 -18.04 -7.58
CA ALA A 44 5.05 -17.23 -6.74
C ALA A 44 4.30 -16.04 -6.09
N HIS A 45 4.24 -16.01 -4.76
CA HIS A 45 3.56 -14.99 -3.98
C HIS A 45 4.44 -13.78 -3.63
N PHE A 46 5.54 -13.54 -4.36
CA PHE A 46 6.52 -12.49 -4.07
C PHE A 46 5.94 -11.06 -4.09
N GLY A 47 4.85 -10.81 -4.80
CA GLY A 47 4.20 -9.52 -4.85
C GLY A 47 3.54 -9.12 -3.53
N THR A 48 3.34 -10.07 -2.60
CA THR A 48 2.89 -9.76 -1.24
C THR A 48 3.87 -8.85 -0.51
N VAL A 49 5.17 -8.92 -0.82
CA VAL A 49 6.20 -7.99 -0.34
C VAL A 49 5.89 -6.53 -0.71
N GLY A 50 5.21 -6.29 -1.84
CA GLY A 50 4.72 -4.96 -2.20
C GLY A 50 3.75 -4.39 -1.17
N VAL A 51 2.96 -5.24 -0.49
CA VAL A 51 2.08 -4.83 0.60
C VAL A 51 2.89 -4.42 1.82
N ASP A 52 3.90 -5.22 2.19
CA ASP A 52 4.80 -4.91 3.31
C ASP A 52 5.51 -3.57 3.09
N LEU A 53 5.98 -3.33 1.87
CA LEU A 53 6.57 -2.03 1.49
C LEU A 53 5.55 -0.89 1.64
N PHE A 54 4.30 -1.07 1.21
CA PHE A 54 3.27 -0.03 1.37
C PHE A 54 2.98 0.29 2.84
N PHE A 55 2.94 -0.70 3.72
CA PHE A 55 2.72 -0.47 5.15
C PHE A 55 3.89 0.27 5.80
N MET A 56 5.14 -0.13 5.49
CA MET A 56 6.32 0.60 5.96
C MET A 56 6.35 2.04 5.44
N ILE A 57 6.05 2.24 4.14
CA ILE A 57 5.96 3.57 3.53
C ILE A 57 4.86 4.41 4.19
N SER A 58 3.72 3.80 4.51
CA SER A 58 2.62 4.49 5.19
C SER A 58 3.06 4.98 6.58
N GLY A 59 3.68 4.12 7.40
CA GLY A 59 4.25 4.50 8.68
C GLY A 59 5.29 5.62 8.55
N PHE A 60 6.20 5.51 7.59
CA PHE A 60 7.21 6.51 7.28
C PHE A 60 6.60 7.87 6.95
N ILE A 61 5.67 7.92 6.01
CA ILE A 61 5.02 9.16 5.58
C ILE A 61 4.20 9.77 6.70
N MET A 62 3.46 8.98 7.48
CA MET A 62 2.66 9.51 8.58
C MET A 62 3.54 10.17 9.62
N TRP A 63 4.64 9.56 10.00
CA TRP A 63 5.58 10.16 10.96
C TRP A 63 6.20 11.44 10.41
N THR A 64 6.81 11.40 9.22
CA THR A 64 7.51 12.56 8.62
C THR A 64 6.60 13.75 8.35
N THR A 65 5.33 13.51 8.01
CA THR A 65 4.38 14.59 7.72
C THR A 65 3.71 15.20 8.95
N THR A 66 3.86 14.57 10.13
CA THR A 66 3.16 15.01 11.36
C THR A 66 4.11 15.44 12.48
N GLN A 67 5.41 15.13 12.39
CA GLN A 67 6.37 15.45 13.45
C GLN A 67 6.51 16.96 13.71
N ASP A 68 6.48 17.79 12.66
CA ASP A 68 6.66 19.25 12.73
C ASP A 68 5.33 20.02 12.73
N GLN A 69 4.21 19.29 12.75
CA GLN A 69 2.89 19.90 12.62
C GLN A 69 2.06 19.64 13.89
N ASN A 70 1.74 20.72 14.61
CA ASN A 70 0.83 20.65 15.75
C ASN A 70 -0.64 20.52 15.28
N ARG A 71 -0.89 19.59 14.36
CA ARG A 71 -2.22 19.30 13.83
C ARG A 71 -2.84 18.17 14.64
N GLY A 72 -4.02 18.44 15.19
CA GLY A 72 -4.79 17.40 15.89
C GLY A 72 -5.28 16.29 14.95
N PRO A 73 -5.95 15.24 15.50
CA PRO A 73 -6.39 14.07 14.75
C PRO A 73 -7.37 14.37 13.61
N GLY A 74 -8.29 15.33 13.78
CA GLY A 74 -9.32 15.64 12.78
C GLY A 74 -8.77 15.99 11.40
N PRO A 75 -7.86 16.98 11.28
CA PRO A 75 -7.19 17.32 10.02
C PRO A 75 -6.43 16.15 9.40
N PHE A 76 -5.78 15.35 10.23
CA PHE A 76 -5.06 14.15 9.79
C PHE A 76 -6.03 13.15 9.16
N TRP A 77 -7.09 12.77 9.87
CA TRP A 77 -8.09 11.82 9.38
C TRP A 77 -8.76 12.29 8.10
N LEU A 78 -9.12 13.58 8.03
CA LEU A 78 -9.71 14.15 6.82
C LEU A 78 -8.77 14.03 5.61
N ALA A 79 -7.48 14.34 5.78
CA ALA A 79 -6.50 14.23 4.71
C ALA A 79 -6.31 12.77 4.25
N ARG A 80 -6.34 11.81 5.18
CA ARG A 80 -6.26 10.37 4.86
C ARG A 80 -7.53 9.87 4.20
N ALA A 81 -8.70 10.26 4.72
CA ALA A 81 -9.98 9.90 4.10
C ALA A 81 -10.06 10.38 2.64
N ILE A 82 -9.71 11.63 2.36
CA ILE A 82 -9.67 12.17 0.97
C ILE A 82 -8.70 11.37 0.09
N ARG A 83 -7.61 10.86 0.66
CA ARG A 83 -6.60 10.08 -0.09
C ARG A 83 -7.10 8.70 -0.48
N ILE A 84 -7.86 8.01 0.40
CA ILE A 84 -8.17 6.59 0.23
C ILE A 84 -9.64 6.39 -0.19
N VAL A 85 -10.58 7.00 0.54
CA VAL A 85 -11.99 6.66 0.46
C VAL A 85 -12.59 6.85 -0.93
N PRO A 86 -12.41 7.99 -1.64
CA PRO A 86 -13.11 8.20 -2.90
C PRO A 86 -12.75 7.16 -3.97
N MET A 87 -11.46 6.85 -4.12
CA MET A 87 -11.00 5.89 -5.12
C MET A 87 -11.37 4.46 -4.73
N TYR A 88 -11.20 4.09 -3.47
CA TYR A 88 -11.61 2.75 -3.00
C TYR A 88 -13.11 2.52 -3.17
N TRP A 89 -13.96 3.47 -2.78
CA TRP A 89 -15.41 3.37 -2.96
C TRP A 89 -15.79 3.28 -4.43
N LEU A 90 -15.15 4.06 -5.30
CA LEU A 90 -15.38 3.98 -6.75
C LEU A 90 -15.09 2.57 -7.28
N PHE A 91 -13.93 1.99 -6.95
CA PHE A 91 -13.56 0.67 -7.44
C PHE A 91 -14.38 -0.45 -6.79
N THR A 92 -14.74 -0.31 -5.51
CA THR A 92 -15.67 -1.25 -4.83
C THR A 92 -17.04 -1.24 -5.50
N THR A 93 -17.58 -0.05 -5.79
CA THR A 93 -18.85 0.09 -6.52
C THR A 93 -18.76 -0.52 -7.92
N ALA A 94 -17.68 -0.20 -8.67
CA ALA A 94 -17.46 -0.77 -9.99
C ALA A 94 -17.39 -2.31 -9.95
N TYR A 95 -16.74 -2.87 -8.92
CA TYR A 95 -16.63 -4.31 -8.73
C TYR A 95 -18.01 -4.97 -8.44
N VAL A 96 -18.79 -4.38 -7.53
CA VAL A 96 -20.15 -4.85 -7.21
C VAL A 96 -21.05 -4.76 -8.44
N MET A 97 -21.02 -3.64 -9.16
CA MET A 97 -21.81 -3.48 -10.39
C MET A 97 -21.41 -4.48 -11.48
N ALA A 98 -20.12 -4.70 -11.68
CA ALA A 98 -19.64 -5.70 -12.64
C ALA A 98 -20.08 -7.13 -12.23
N ALA A 99 -20.05 -7.47 -10.95
CA ALA A 99 -20.53 -8.75 -10.46
C ALA A 99 -22.05 -8.94 -10.64
N LEU A 100 -22.83 -7.87 -10.51
CA LEU A 100 -24.29 -7.90 -10.76
C LEU A 100 -24.60 -8.06 -12.27
N LEU A 101 -23.86 -7.38 -13.13
CA LEU A 101 -24.11 -7.37 -14.57
C LEU A 101 -23.57 -8.64 -15.28
N THR A 102 -22.50 -9.23 -14.77
CA THR A 102 -21.82 -10.39 -15.36
C THR A 102 -21.49 -11.47 -14.30
N PRO A 103 -22.48 -12.08 -13.63
CA PRO A 103 -22.23 -13.00 -12.49
C PRO A 103 -21.27 -14.15 -12.81
N ALA A 104 -21.39 -14.75 -13.99
CA ALA A 104 -20.54 -15.85 -14.44
C ALA A 104 -19.05 -15.47 -14.51
N SER A 105 -18.74 -14.20 -14.83
CA SER A 105 -17.37 -13.67 -14.89
C SER A 105 -16.76 -13.46 -13.50
N PHE A 106 -17.57 -13.44 -12.45
CA PHE A 106 -17.16 -13.29 -11.05
C PHE A 106 -17.40 -14.55 -10.22
N PHE A 107 -17.42 -15.74 -10.86
CA PHE A 107 -17.60 -17.04 -10.21
C PHE A 107 -18.82 -17.09 -9.27
N ASN A 108 -19.94 -16.44 -9.70
CA ASN A 108 -21.19 -16.32 -8.92
C ASN A 108 -20.94 -15.75 -7.52
N LEU A 109 -20.24 -14.63 -7.45
CA LEU A 109 -19.95 -13.91 -6.20
C LEU A 109 -21.25 -13.68 -5.41
N LYS A 110 -21.29 -14.18 -4.18
CA LYS A 110 -22.40 -13.94 -3.25
C LYS A 110 -22.31 -12.50 -2.73
N LEU A 111 -23.21 -11.65 -3.19
CA LEU A 111 -23.32 -10.27 -2.75
C LEU A 111 -24.21 -10.20 -1.50
N ASP A 112 -23.60 -10.29 -0.34
CA ASP A 112 -24.28 -10.06 0.94
C ASP A 112 -24.26 -8.56 1.28
N PRO A 113 -25.43 -7.92 1.52
CA PRO A 113 -25.52 -6.50 1.84
C PRO A 113 -24.71 -6.10 3.08
N TRP A 114 -24.67 -6.94 4.10
CA TRP A 114 -23.88 -6.69 5.31
C TRP A 114 -22.38 -6.70 5.01
N HIS A 115 -21.92 -7.68 4.25
CA HIS A 115 -20.52 -7.76 3.83
C HIS A 115 -20.10 -6.57 2.93
N ILE A 116 -21.01 -6.13 2.04
CA ILE A 116 -20.79 -4.93 1.22
C ILE A 116 -20.66 -3.69 2.12
N LEU A 117 -21.57 -3.51 3.10
CA LEU A 117 -21.50 -2.39 4.05
C LEU A 117 -20.17 -2.37 4.82
N MET A 118 -19.76 -3.53 5.37
CA MET A 118 -18.48 -3.66 6.09
C MET A 118 -17.29 -3.30 5.18
N SER A 119 -17.35 -3.67 3.90
CA SER A 119 -16.34 -3.34 2.91
C SER A 119 -16.20 -1.82 2.72
N TYR A 120 -17.31 -1.08 2.59
CA TYR A 120 -17.26 0.39 2.49
C TYR A 120 -16.76 1.08 3.77
N LEU A 121 -16.99 0.45 4.93
CA LEU A 121 -16.57 0.98 6.23
C LEU A 121 -15.13 0.59 6.62
N PHE A 122 -14.41 -0.12 5.77
CA PHE A 122 -13.06 -0.64 6.05
C PHE A 122 -13.03 -1.57 7.28
N ILE A 123 -14.10 -2.29 7.55
CA ILE A 123 -14.21 -3.24 8.66
C ILE A 123 -13.98 -4.66 8.13
N PRO A 124 -13.01 -5.42 8.68
CA PRO A 124 -12.79 -6.80 8.27
C PRO A 124 -14.03 -7.66 8.50
N ALA A 125 -14.45 -8.36 7.46
CA ALA A 125 -15.57 -9.30 7.51
C ALA A 125 -15.23 -10.56 6.72
N THR A 126 -15.83 -11.70 7.07
CA THR A 126 -15.62 -12.96 6.33
C THR A 126 -16.23 -12.85 4.95
N HIS A 127 -15.41 -13.01 3.92
CA HIS A 127 -15.87 -12.99 2.53
C HIS A 127 -16.72 -14.24 2.23
N PRO A 128 -17.97 -14.07 1.73
CA PRO A 128 -18.94 -15.17 1.60
C PRO A 128 -18.53 -16.34 0.70
N ASN A 129 -17.63 -16.08 -0.28
CA ASN A 129 -17.13 -17.13 -1.19
C ASN A 129 -15.77 -17.68 -0.77
N LEU A 130 -14.90 -16.86 -0.12
CA LEU A 130 -13.53 -17.24 0.15
C LEU A 130 -13.32 -17.78 1.56
N GLY A 131 -14.23 -17.49 2.50
CA GLY A 131 -14.09 -17.88 3.91
C GLY A 131 -12.98 -17.17 4.67
N LEU A 132 -12.30 -16.20 4.06
CA LEU A 132 -11.23 -15.41 4.69
C LEU A 132 -11.73 -14.00 5.03
N ALA A 133 -11.00 -13.30 5.91
CA ALA A 133 -11.22 -11.89 6.19
C ALA A 133 -10.78 -11.02 4.99
N ALA A 134 -11.74 -10.66 4.14
CA ALA A 134 -11.50 -9.82 2.98
C ALA A 134 -12.79 -9.05 2.60
N PRO A 135 -12.70 -7.81 2.09
CA PRO A 135 -13.86 -7.07 1.59
C PRO A 135 -14.36 -7.65 0.26
N VAL A 136 -15.52 -7.18 -0.22
CA VAL A 136 -16.11 -7.61 -1.50
C VAL A 136 -15.17 -7.37 -2.67
N PHE A 137 -14.50 -6.22 -2.71
CA PHE A 137 -13.34 -5.99 -3.58
C PHE A 137 -12.10 -6.39 -2.80
N THR A 138 -11.64 -7.61 -3.04
CA THR A 138 -10.67 -8.31 -2.17
C THR A 138 -9.40 -7.53 -1.90
N LEU A 139 -8.87 -6.74 -2.85
CA LEU A 139 -7.67 -5.92 -2.64
C LEU A 139 -7.79 -4.93 -1.48
N GLY A 140 -9.01 -4.55 -1.11
CA GLY A 140 -9.26 -3.66 0.03
C GLY A 140 -8.87 -4.24 1.40
N TRP A 141 -8.47 -5.51 1.50
CA TRP A 141 -8.04 -6.09 2.76
C TRP A 141 -6.86 -5.31 3.38
N THR A 142 -5.93 -4.82 2.57
CA THR A 142 -4.80 -3.99 3.01
C THR A 142 -5.26 -2.64 3.55
N LEU A 143 -6.32 -2.07 2.94
CA LEU A 143 -6.89 -0.79 3.37
C LEU A 143 -7.62 -0.90 4.71
N ASN A 144 -8.10 -2.09 5.10
CA ASN A 144 -8.65 -2.31 6.44
C ASN A 144 -7.56 -2.12 7.51
N TYR A 145 -6.35 -2.66 7.29
CA TYR A 145 -5.20 -2.45 8.17
C TYR A 145 -4.75 -0.98 8.17
N GLU A 146 -4.72 -0.36 7.00
CA GLU A 146 -4.32 1.04 6.84
C GLU A 146 -5.30 1.98 7.55
N ALA A 147 -6.61 1.75 7.43
CA ALA A 147 -7.64 2.52 8.12
C ALA A 147 -7.51 2.38 9.65
N PHE A 148 -7.31 1.16 10.15
CA PHE A 148 -7.06 0.90 11.56
C PHE A 148 -5.82 1.65 12.05
N PHE A 149 -4.70 1.55 11.33
CA PHE A 149 -3.49 2.29 11.62
C PHE A 149 -3.74 3.80 11.70
N TYR A 150 -4.48 4.37 10.73
CA TYR A 150 -4.77 5.80 10.71
C TYR A 150 -5.64 6.25 11.89
N VAL A 151 -6.58 5.43 12.33
CA VAL A 151 -7.40 5.75 13.51
C VAL A 151 -6.50 5.88 14.74
N PHE A 152 -5.69 4.88 15.03
CA PHE A 152 -4.84 4.86 16.22
C PHE A 152 -3.68 5.85 16.15
N PHE A 153 -3.02 5.95 14.99
CA PHE A 153 -1.98 6.95 14.78
C PHE A 153 -2.53 8.38 14.97
N GLY A 154 -3.71 8.66 14.43
CA GLY A 154 -4.38 9.95 14.59
C GLY A 154 -4.69 10.28 16.05
N LEU A 155 -5.16 9.30 16.85
CA LEU A 155 -5.35 9.50 18.30
C LEU A 155 -4.03 9.83 18.99
N CYS A 156 -2.93 9.19 18.60
CA CYS A 156 -1.60 9.46 19.17
C CYS A 156 -1.09 10.88 18.85
N LEU A 157 -1.66 11.58 17.85
CA LEU A 157 -1.33 12.99 17.58
C LEU A 157 -1.78 13.95 18.70
N LEU A 158 -2.63 13.52 19.62
CA LEU A 158 -2.94 14.28 20.84
C LEU A 158 -1.74 14.38 21.80
N ILE A 159 -0.75 13.51 21.65
CA ILE A 159 0.48 13.50 22.43
C ILE A 159 1.48 14.43 21.71
N ALA A 160 1.76 15.59 22.33
CA ALA A 160 2.66 16.60 21.74
C ALA A 160 4.13 16.16 21.71
N ASP A 161 4.60 15.51 22.78
CA ASP A 161 5.97 15.00 22.87
C ASP A 161 6.20 13.83 21.92
N LEU A 162 7.16 13.97 20.99
CA LEU A 162 7.44 12.98 19.95
C LEU A 162 7.97 11.65 20.54
N ARG A 163 8.73 11.70 21.62
CA ARG A 163 9.27 10.49 22.26
C ARG A 163 8.16 9.68 22.91
N VAL A 164 7.31 10.37 23.69
CA VAL A 164 6.14 9.75 24.33
C VAL A 164 5.20 9.19 23.27
N ARG A 165 4.91 9.96 22.21
CA ARG A 165 4.08 9.52 21.08
C ARG A 165 4.64 8.24 20.47
N PHE A 166 5.95 8.18 20.16
CA PHE A 166 6.60 6.99 19.63
C PHE A 166 6.48 5.80 20.58
N ILE A 167 6.76 5.99 21.87
CA ILE A 167 6.67 4.93 22.89
C ILE A 167 5.23 4.38 22.96
N VAL A 168 4.22 5.26 22.96
CA VAL A 168 2.81 4.84 23.01
C VAL A 168 2.43 4.06 21.74
N ILE A 169 2.84 4.50 20.55
CA ILE A 169 2.58 3.77 19.30
C ILE A 169 3.30 2.41 19.32
N ALA A 170 4.56 2.37 19.72
CA ALA A 170 5.34 1.13 19.79
C ALA A 170 4.75 0.14 20.81
N ALA A 171 4.33 0.63 21.99
CA ALA A 171 3.67 -0.19 23.00
C ALA A 171 2.32 -0.72 22.50
N LEU A 172 1.50 0.12 21.85
CA LEU A 172 0.21 -0.27 21.31
C LEU A 172 0.36 -1.42 20.29
N PHE A 173 1.21 -1.26 19.26
CA PHE A 173 1.38 -2.29 18.25
C PHE A 173 2.17 -3.51 18.75
N GLY A 174 3.09 -3.33 19.71
CA GLY A 174 3.77 -4.43 20.37
C GLY A 174 2.81 -5.29 21.20
N ILE A 175 2.00 -4.68 22.06
CA ILE A 175 1.00 -5.38 22.88
C ILE A 175 -0.04 -6.06 21.98
N GLN A 176 -0.54 -5.37 20.97
CA GLN A 176 -1.46 -5.90 19.97
C GLN A 176 -0.93 -7.18 19.33
N THR A 177 0.33 -7.17 18.87
CA THR A 177 1.00 -8.33 18.27
C THR A 177 1.12 -9.50 19.26
N ILE A 178 1.57 -9.22 20.51
CA ILE A 178 1.69 -10.22 21.57
C ILE A 178 0.31 -10.84 21.87
N LEU A 179 -0.73 -10.02 21.98
CA LEU A 179 -2.10 -10.50 22.19
C LEU A 179 -2.58 -11.36 21.03
N GLY A 180 -2.28 -10.99 19.78
CA GLY A 180 -2.63 -11.78 18.60
C GLY A 180 -1.97 -13.16 18.60
N MET A 181 -0.69 -13.21 18.93
CA MET A 181 0.06 -14.47 19.05
C MET A 181 -0.44 -15.36 20.18
N TRP A 182 -0.87 -14.77 21.29
CA TRP A 182 -1.36 -15.52 22.46
C TRP A 182 -2.81 -15.97 22.32
N LEU A 183 -3.72 -15.07 21.86
CA LEU A 183 -5.15 -15.35 21.78
C LEU A 183 -5.53 -16.16 20.53
N GLN A 184 -4.76 -16.04 19.43
CA GLN A 184 -5.04 -16.67 18.12
C GLN A 184 -6.53 -16.58 17.71
N PRO A 185 -7.10 -15.37 17.63
CA PRO A 185 -8.53 -15.19 17.48
C PRO A 185 -9.04 -15.71 16.14
N ALA A 186 -10.16 -16.44 16.16
CA ALA A 186 -10.77 -17.03 14.96
C ALA A 186 -11.66 -16.05 14.16
N GLY A 187 -12.14 -14.96 14.79
CA GLY A 187 -13.04 -14.02 14.14
C GLY A 187 -12.33 -13.02 13.22
N PRO A 188 -12.94 -12.60 12.09
CA PRO A 188 -12.28 -11.78 11.06
C PRO A 188 -11.78 -10.43 11.59
N ILE A 189 -12.49 -9.81 12.51
CA ILE A 189 -12.10 -8.49 13.07
C ILE A 189 -10.86 -8.62 13.94
N LEU A 190 -10.90 -9.51 14.94
CA LEU A 190 -9.78 -9.66 15.88
C LEU A 190 -8.56 -10.29 15.22
N SER A 191 -8.73 -11.29 14.34
CA SER A 191 -7.61 -11.88 13.61
C SER A 191 -6.89 -10.86 12.72
N SER A 192 -7.62 -9.95 12.08
CA SER A 192 -7.03 -8.89 11.30
C SER A 192 -6.35 -7.83 12.18
N TYR A 193 -7.05 -7.30 13.19
CA TYR A 193 -6.52 -6.20 13.99
C TYR A 193 -5.45 -6.61 14.99
N LEU A 194 -5.28 -7.89 15.28
CA LEU A 194 -4.18 -8.40 16.09
C LEU A 194 -3.07 -9.08 15.26
N ASP A 195 -3.08 -8.90 13.93
CA ASP A 195 -2.09 -9.47 13.04
C ASP A 195 -0.72 -8.77 13.21
N PRO A 196 0.39 -9.52 13.29
CA PRO A 196 1.75 -8.98 13.37
C PRO A 196 2.14 -8.04 12.21
N ILE A 197 1.43 -8.05 11.10
CA ILE A 197 1.63 -7.17 9.95
C ILE A 197 1.62 -5.68 10.34
N MET A 198 0.94 -5.33 11.45
CA MET A 198 0.93 -3.97 11.98
C MET A 198 2.30 -3.45 12.42
N LEU A 199 3.25 -4.36 12.72
CA LEU A 199 4.64 -4.00 13.02
C LEU A 199 5.39 -3.40 11.81
N GLU A 200 4.88 -3.61 10.61
CA GLU A 200 5.45 -3.03 9.40
C GLU A 200 5.23 -1.51 9.34
N PHE A 201 4.07 -1.03 9.79
CA PHE A 201 3.85 0.41 9.99
C PHE A 201 4.81 0.99 11.03
N LEU A 202 5.02 0.27 12.16
CA LEU A 202 5.97 0.68 13.19
C LEU A 202 7.40 0.71 12.65
N SER A 203 7.79 -0.28 11.86
CA SER A 203 9.09 -0.32 11.19
C SER A 203 9.28 0.90 10.30
N GLY A 204 8.24 1.31 9.56
CA GLY A 204 8.24 2.53 8.77
C GLY A 204 8.45 3.80 9.60
N ILE A 205 7.83 3.91 10.78
CA ILE A 205 8.05 5.01 11.73
C ILE A 205 9.50 5.04 12.21
N ILE A 206 10.05 3.88 12.59
CA ILE A 206 11.46 3.76 13.02
C ILE A 206 12.39 4.22 11.90
N LEU A 207 12.15 3.77 10.67
CA LEU A 207 12.94 4.18 9.50
C LEU A 207 12.83 5.68 9.21
N ALA A 208 11.68 6.31 9.47
CA ALA A 208 11.51 7.75 9.36
C ALA A 208 12.37 8.52 10.36
N ILE A 209 12.47 8.03 11.60
CA ILE A 209 13.33 8.60 12.65
C ILE A 209 14.81 8.44 12.29
N LEU A 210 15.16 7.30 11.70
CA LEU A 210 16.55 6.98 11.32
C LEU A 210 16.98 7.59 9.98
N ALA A 211 16.06 8.01 9.12
CA ALA A 211 16.33 8.47 7.75
C ALA A 211 17.44 9.53 7.65
N PRO A 212 17.54 10.56 8.54
CA PRO A 212 18.61 11.54 8.47
C PRO A 212 20.01 10.94 8.71
N TYR A 213 20.10 9.87 9.49
CA TYR A 213 21.35 9.16 9.76
C TYR A 213 21.68 8.20 8.62
N LEU A 214 20.68 7.47 8.12
CA LEU A 214 20.83 6.53 7.00
C LEU A 214 21.33 7.21 5.73
N ALA A 215 20.83 8.39 5.41
CA ALA A 215 21.28 9.18 4.26
C ALA A 215 22.79 9.52 4.27
N ARG A 216 23.46 9.41 5.42
CA ARG A 216 24.90 9.66 5.57
C ARG A 216 25.75 8.40 5.35
N CYS A 217 25.15 7.21 5.32
CA CYS A 217 25.88 5.93 5.23
C CYS A 217 26.42 5.62 3.82
N GLY A 218 26.02 6.38 2.81
CA GLY A 218 26.50 6.28 1.43
C GLY A 218 25.68 5.35 0.53
N ALA A 219 25.57 5.75 -0.74
CA ALA A 219 24.71 5.10 -1.72
C ALA A 219 25.16 3.67 -2.09
N VAL A 220 26.47 3.39 -2.08
CA VAL A 220 26.99 2.05 -2.43
C VAL A 220 26.54 1.02 -1.40
N LEU A 221 26.70 1.31 -0.10
CA LEU A 221 26.22 0.42 0.96
C LEU A 221 24.69 0.28 0.91
N GLY A 222 23.97 1.37 0.60
CA GLY A 222 22.55 1.36 0.38
C GLY A 222 22.12 0.43 -0.76
N ALA A 223 22.82 0.50 -1.89
CA ALA A 223 22.56 -0.38 -3.03
C ALA A 223 22.82 -1.86 -2.70
N LEU A 224 23.91 -2.16 -2.00
CA LEU A 224 24.23 -3.52 -1.56
C LEU A 224 23.13 -4.06 -0.63
N LEU A 225 22.66 -3.26 0.32
CA LEU A 225 21.61 -3.66 1.24
C LEU A 225 20.27 -3.87 0.52
N PHE A 226 19.92 -2.97 -0.41
CA PHE A 226 18.72 -3.10 -1.24
C PHE A 226 18.75 -4.39 -2.08
N VAL A 227 19.86 -4.65 -2.78
CA VAL A 227 20.05 -5.85 -3.59
C VAL A 227 20.02 -7.11 -2.72
N SER A 228 20.63 -7.09 -1.53
CA SER A 228 20.58 -8.21 -0.60
C SER A 228 19.16 -8.53 -0.16
N GLY A 229 18.35 -7.52 0.17
CA GLY A 229 16.93 -7.70 0.51
C GLY A 229 16.13 -8.27 -0.67
N ALA A 230 16.32 -7.73 -1.88
CA ALA A 230 15.66 -8.22 -3.09
C ALA A 230 16.07 -9.67 -3.42
N THR A 231 17.35 -10.00 -3.29
CA THR A 231 17.86 -11.36 -3.50
C THR A 231 17.25 -12.33 -2.48
N TRP A 232 17.16 -11.93 -1.20
CA TRP A 232 16.53 -12.74 -0.17
C TRP A 232 15.08 -13.08 -0.53
N ILE A 233 14.30 -12.09 -0.96
CA ILE A 233 12.93 -12.31 -1.45
C ILE A 233 12.93 -13.31 -2.60
N GLY A 234 13.81 -13.14 -3.60
CA GLY A 234 13.93 -14.04 -4.74
C GLY A 234 14.27 -15.48 -4.34
N VAL A 235 15.16 -15.67 -3.35
CA VAL A 235 15.52 -16.99 -2.83
C VAL A 235 14.34 -17.63 -2.09
N VAL A 236 13.71 -16.91 -1.15
CA VAL A 236 12.59 -17.44 -0.36
C VAL A 236 11.45 -17.93 -1.25
N TYR A 237 11.07 -17.13 -2.25
CA TYR A 237 9.98 -17.47 -3.14
C TYR A 237 10.40 -18.43 -4.27
N GLY A 238 11.63 -18.34 -4.77
CA GLY A 238 12.13 -19.22 -5.80
C GLY A 238 12.30 -20.68 -5.34
N TYR A 239 12.56 -20.87 -4.04
CA TYR A 239 12.69 -22.21 -3.42
C TYR A 239 11.47 -22.59 -2.57
N GLU A 240 10.38 -21.83 -2.62
CA GLU A 240 9.14 -22.07 -1.86
C GLU A 240 9.38 -22.34 -0.37
N MET A 241 10.29 -21.58 0.24
CA MET A 241 10.71 -21.78 1.62
C MET A 241 9.60 -21.40 2.59
N ALA A 242 9.12 -22.36 3.38
CA ALA A 242 8.14 -22.13 4.45
C ALA A 242 8.79 -21.47 5.68
N LEU A 243 9.06 -20.16 5.60
CA LEU A 243 9.63 -19.37 6.68
C LEU A 243 8.56 -18.51 7.36
N PRO A 244 8.73 -18.21 8.68
CA PRO A 244 7.86 -17.25 9.36
C PRO A 244 7.82 -15.90 8.62
N ARG A 245 6.66 -15.23 8.61
CA ARG A 245 6.44 -13.96 7.89
C ARG A 245 7.52 -12.90 8.21
N LEU A 246 7.96 -12.83 9.47
CA LEU A 246 9.04 -11.92 9.87
C LEU A 246 10.30 -12.12 9.02
N VAL A 247 10.68 -13.37 8.75
CA VAL A 247 11.91 -13.72 8.03
C VAL A 247 11.71 -13.63 6.52
N SER A 248 10.56 -14.07 6.03
CA SER A 248 10.28 -14.13 4.59
C SER A 248 9.91 -12.78 3.98
N HIS A 249 9.30 -11.87 4.76
CA HIS A 249 8.74 -10.60 4.28
C HIS A 249 9.30 -9.38 4.99
N ALA A 250 9.18 -9.30 6.33
CA ALA A 250 9.48 -8.07 7.06
C ALA A 250 10.98 -7.72 7.01
N ILE A 251 11.88 -8.66 7.32
CA ILE A 251 13.33 -8.40 7.29
C ILE A 251 13.81 -7.93 5.91
N PRO A 252 13.56 -8.65 4.80
CA PRO A 252 14.03 -8.20 3.49
C PRO A 252 13.38 -6.89 3.05
N SER A 253 12.13 -6.61 3.43
CA SER A 253 11.50 -5.33 3.16
C SER A 253 12.15 -4.19 3.94
N ILE A 254 12.49 -4.40 5.21
CA ILE A 254 13.26 -3.42 6.02
C ILE A 254 14.62 -3.17 5.38
N MET A 255 15.32 -4.21 4.91
CA MET A 255 16.60 -4.07 4.20
C MET A 255 16.43 -3.22 2.93
N ALA A 256 15.40 -3.50 2.13
CA ALA A 256 15.13 -2.76 0.90
C ALA A 256 14.82 -1.28 1.17
N VAL A 257 13.94 -0.99 2.14
CA VAL A 257 13.60 0.41 2.49
C VAL A 257 14.80 1.13 3.10
N THR A 258 15.56 0.49 3.98
CA THR A 258 16.79 1.05 4.56
C THR A 258 17.82 1.38 3.47
N GLY A 259 18.07 0.43 2.58
CA GLY A 259 18.98 0.62 1.46
C GLY A 259 18.54 1.77 0.55
N ALA A 260 17.25 1.88 0.25
CA ALA A 260 16.71 2.98 -0.53
C ALA A 260 16.90 4.33 0.16
N LEU A 261 16.67 4.44 1.48
CA LEU A 261 16.88 5.67 2.25
C LEU A 261 18.35 6.08 2.29
N MET A 262 19.28 5.13 2.34
CA MET A 262 20.72 5.40 2.22
C MET A 262 21.09 5.96 0.85
N MET A 263 20.37 5.59 -0.22
CA MET A 263 20.55 6.11 -1.58
C MET A 263 19.83 7.44 -1.82
N GLU A 264 19.07 7.99 -0.88
CA GLU A 264 18.27 9.21 -1.07
C GLU A 264 19.07 10.39 -1.63
N PRO A 265 20.30 10.73 -1.13
CA PRO A 265 21.07 11.84 -1.69
C PRO A 265 21.40 11.64 -3.17
N TRP A 266 21.75 10.43 -3.57
CA TRP A 266 22.03 10.08 -4.97
C TRP A 266 20.77 10.13 -5.82
N ALA A 267 19.66 9.53 -5.35
CA ALA A 267 18.39 9.52 -6.05
C ALA A 267 17.83 10.93 -6.25
N ARG A 268 18.04 11.80 -5.28
CA ARG A 268 17.64 13.21 -5.34
C ARG A 268 18.42 13.99 -6.41
N ALA A 269 19.70 13.68 -6.59
CA ALA A 269 20.54 14.27 -7.65
C ALA A 269 20.19 13.74 -9.05
N HIS A 270 19.62 12.51 -9.16
CA HIS A 270 19.34 11.82 -10.42
C HIS A 270 17.86 11.47 -10.56
N GLN A 271 16.97 12.45 -10.35
CA GLN A 271 15.53 12.19 -10.34
C GLN A 271 14.98 11.79 -11.71
N SER A 272 14.20 10.69 -11.74
CA SER A 272 13.44 10.26 -12.90
C SER A 272 12.01 10.79 -12.81
N ARG A 273 11.57 11.58 -13.80
CA ARG A 273 10.19 12.05 -13.91
C ARG A 273 9.20 10.89 -14.03
N ILE A 274 9.59 9.82 -14.74
CA ILE A 274 8.76 8.61 -14.89
C ILE A 274 8.66 7.90 -13.54
N GLY A 275 9.76 7.71 -12.83
CA GLY A 275 9.74 7.07 -11.51
C GLY A 275 8.89 7.84 -10.51
N LEU A 276 8.96 9.17 -10.49
CA LEU A 276 8.10 10.00 -9.65
C LEU A 276 6.62 9.88 -10.04
N LEU A 277 6.30 9.90 -11.35
CA LEU A 277 4.94 9.73 -11.84
C LEU A 277 4.36 8.36 -11.44
N LEU A 278 5.12 7.29 -11.59
CA LEU A 278 4.70 5.94 -11.17
C LEU A 278 4.48 5.84 -9.66
N GLY A 279 5.34 6.49 -8.87
CA GLY A 279 5.17 6.59 -7.42
C GLY A 279 3.88 7.34 -7.03
N ASP A 280 3.59 8.45 -7.70
CA ASP A 280 2.35 9.21 -7.52
C ASP A 280 1.12 8.37 -7.92
N ALA A 281 1.20 7.64 -9.04
CA ALA A 281 0.13 6.81 -9.57
C ALA A 281 -0.03 5.45 -8.84
N SER A 282 0.84 5.11 -7.90
CA SER A 282 0.91 3.78 -7.27
C SER A 282 -0.41 3.31 -6.68
N TYR A 283 -1.21 4.19 -6.09
CA TYR A 283 -2.51 3.84 -5.53
C TYR A 283 -3.54 3.53 -6.63
N SER A 284 -3.59 4.32 -7.70
CA SER A 284 -4.41 4.01 -8.88
C SER A 284 -3.97 2.71 -9.55
N ILE A 285 -2.67 2.47 -9.71
CA ILE A 285 -2.14 1.20 -10.24
C ILE A 285 -2.63 0.03 -9.36
N TYR A 286 -2.51 0.17 -8.04
CA TYR A 286 -2.95 -0.84 -7.09
C TYR A 286 -4.45 -1.15 -7.19
N LEU A 287 -5.32 -0.15 -7.37
CA LEU A 287 -6.77 -0.39 -7.44
C LEU A 287 -7.26 -0.88 -8.80
N ILE A 288 -6.68 -0.39 -9.91
CA ILE A 288 -7.22 -0.68 -11.25
C ILE A 288 -6.64 -1.95 -11.88
N HIS A 289 -5.47 -2.43 -11.44
CA HIS A 289 -4.79 -3.53 -12.16
C HIS A 289 -5.65 -4.79 -12.34
N PRO A 290 -6.51 -5.25 -11.39
CA PRO A 290 -7.30 -6.44 -11.63
C PRO A 290 -8.36 -6.24 -12.72
N PHE A 291 -8.92 -5.03 -12.79
CA PHE A 291 -9.87 -4.68 -13.85
C PHE A 291 -9.19 -4.64 -15.21
N ALA A 292 -8.05 -3.96 -15.32
CA ALA A 292 -7.28 -3.86 -16.55
C ALA A 292 -6.83 -5.23 -17.06
N GLN A 293 -6.31 -6.07 -16.17
CA GLN A 293 -5.88 -7.44 -16.48
C GLN A 293 -7.06 -8.33 -16.84
N ARG A 294 -8.22 -8.17 -16.19
CA ARG A 294 -9.43 -8.93 -16.52
C ARG A 294 -9.98 -8.56 -17.90
N VAL A 295 -10.04 -7.27 -18.21
CA VAL A 295 -10.46 -6.80 -19.54
C VAL A 295 -9.51 -7.33 -20.63
N PHE A 296 -8.20 -7.29 -20.39
CA PHE A 296 -7.21 -7.84 -21.31
C PHE A 296 -7.37 -9.36 -21.48
N LEU A 297 -7.58 -10.09 -20.38
CA LEU A 297 -7.83 -11.54 -20.41
C LEU A 297 -9.04 -11.87 -21.29
N LEU A 298 -10.15 -11.17 -21.10
CA LEU A 298 -11.36 -11.38 -21.88
C LEU A 298 -11.13 -11.07 -23.36
N ALA A 299 -10.42 -9.98 -23.66
CA ALA A 299 -10.04 -9.65 -25.05
C ALA A 299 -9.21 -10.77 -25.69
N VAL A 300 -8.21 -11.32 -24.99
CA VAL A 300 -7.39 -12.44 -25.48
C VAL A 300 -8.25 -13.68 -25.73
N ILE A 301 -9.14 -14.05 -24.79
CA ILE A 301 -10.02 -15.20 -24.92
C ILE A 301 -10.90 -15.09 -26.16
N HIS A 302 -11.48 -13.90 -26.42
CA HIS A 302 -12.41 -13.69 -27.52
C HIS A 302 -11.74 -13.52 -28.88
N THR A 303 -10.46 -13.09 -28.95
CA THR A 303 -9.78 -12.80 -30.22
C THR A 303 -8.87 -13.94 -30.69
N ILE A 304 -8.02 -14.47 -29.82
CA ILE A 304 -6.97 -15.44 -30.16
C ILE A 304 -7.13 -16.79 -29.46
N GLY A 305 -7.83 -16.80 -28.33
CA GLY A 305 -7.89 -17.96 -27.41
C GLY A 305 -6.64 -18.09 -26.54
N LEU A 306 -6.84 -18.43 -25.27
CA LEU A 306 -5.74 -18.59 -24.28
C LEU A 306 -4.66 -19.61 -24.67
N PRO A 307 -4.99 -20.79 -25.25
CA PRO A 307 -3.98 -21.77 -25.63
C PRO A 307 -3.03 -21.31 -26.73
N SER A 308 -3.41 -20.25 -27.48
CA SER A 308 -2.65 -19.73 -28.61
C SER A 308 -1.64 -18.65 -28.25
N ILE A 309 -1.68 -18.12 -27.02
CA ILE A 309 -0.76 -17.08 -26.56
C ILE A 309 0.36 -17.68 -25.69
N ASN A 310 1.59 -17.26 -25.94
CA ASN A 310 2.70 -17.58 -25.07
C ASN A 310 2.47 -16.98 -23.67
N PRO A 311 2.54 -17.79 -22.57
CA PRO A 311 2.31 -17.30 -21.20
C PRO A 311 3.16 -16.09 -20.81
N THR A 312 4.44 -16.09 -21.19
CA THR A 312 5.36 -14.97 -20.89
C THR A 312 4.89 -13.68 -21.58
N VAL A 313 4.51 -13.76 -22.87
CA VAL A 313 3.99 -12.59 -23.61
C VAL A 313 2.70 -12.09 -22.97
N TYR A 314 1.81 -13.00 -22.54
CA TYR A 314 0.58 -12.62 -21.86
C TYR A 314 0.87 -11.87 -20.54
N ILE A 315 1.72 -12.45 -19.68
CA ILE A 315 2.04 -11.89 -18.36
C ILE A 315 2.62 -10.47 -18.50
N PHE A 316 3.63 -10.28 -19.36
CA PHE A 316 4.23 -8.97 -19.56
C PHE A 316 3.25 -7.96 -20.19
N SER A 317 2.40 -8.40 -21.10
CA SER A 317 1.37 -7.53 -21.71
C SER A 317 0.32 -7.12 -20.67
N ALA A 318 -0.20 -8.06 -19.87
CA ALA A 318 -1.15 -7.81 -18.81
C ALA A 318 -0.57 -6.87 -17.74
N PHE A 319 0.69 -7.06 -17.37
CA PHE A 319 1.42 -6.18 -16.47
C PHE A 319 1.54 -4.75 -17.03
N PHE A 320 2.01 -4.63 -18.28
CA PHE A 320 2.19 -3.31 -18.90
C PHE A 320 0.87 -2.55 -19.04
N ILE A 321 -0.21 -3.24 -19.47
CA ILE A 321 -1.55 -2.68 -19.57
C ILE A 321 -2.03 -2.19 -18.19
N ALA A 322 -1.78 -2.94 -17.12
CA ALA A 322 -2.14 -2.54 -15.76
C ALA A 322 -1.41 -1.26 -15.33
N ILE A 323 -0.12 -1.14 -15.63
CA ILE A 323 0.67 0.08 -15.32
C ILE A 323 0.12 1.28 -16.10
N VAL A 324 -0.09 1.14 -17.41
CA VAL A 324 -0.62 2.23 -18.27
C VAL A 324 -2.02 2.64 -17.79
N ALA A 325 -2.91 1.69 -17.56
CA ALA A 325 -4.25 1.96 -17.04
C ALA A 325 -4.20 2.68 -15.68
N GLY A 326 -3.26 2.29 -14.80
CA GLY A 326 -3.04 2.93 -13.51
C GLY A 326 -2.59 4.38 -13.63
N VAL A 327 -1.65 4.67 -14.52
CA VAL A 327 -1.20 6.05 -14.79
C VAL A 327 -2.33 6.89 -15.37
N ILE A 328 -3.11 6.38 -16.30
CA ILE A 328 -4.28 7.07 -16.86
C ILE A 328 -5.31 7.35 -15.76
N CYS A 329 -5.64 6.34 -14.96
CA CYS A 329 -6.56 6.46 -13.82
C CYS A 329 -6.09 7.54 -12.83
N TYR A 330 -4.80 7.57 -12.49
CA TYR A 330 -4.23 8.62 -11.65
C TYR A 330 -4.43 10.01 -12.24
N LEU A 331 -4.08 10.20 -13.51
CA LEU A 331 -4.15 11.52 -14.17
C LEU A 331 -5.58 12.02 -14.31
N VAL A 332 -6.53 11.12 -14.63
CA VAL A 332 -7.92 11.45 -14.99
C VAL A 332 -8.83 11.48 -13.74
N LEU A 333 -8.63 10.59 -12.77
CA LEU A 333 -9.52 10.42 -11.62
C LEU A 333 -8.86 10.83 -10.31
N GLU A 334 -7.79 10.16 -9.90
CA GLU A 334 -7.21 10.35 -8.57
C GLU A 334 -6.64 11.77 -8.37
N ARG A 335 -5.85 12.24 -9.31
CA ARG A 335 -5.21 13.57 -9.22
C ARG A 335 -6.21 14.73 -9.13
N PRO A 336 -7.31 14.79 -9.91
CA PRO A 336 -8.39 15.76 -9.74
C PRO A 336 -9.06 15.66 -8.36
N VAL A 337 -9.41 14.45 -7.91
CA VAL A 337 -10.02 14.23 -6.59
C VAL A 337 -9.12 14.78 -5.47
N LEU A 338 -7.83 14.46 -5.52
CA LEU A 338 -6.85 14.97 -4.54
C LEU A 338 -6.67 16.50 -4.60
N ARG A 339 -6.80 17.13 -5.79
CA ARG A 339 -6.76 18.59 -5.93
C ARG A 339 -7.96 19.25 -5.27
N ILE A 340 -9.16 18.69 -5.47
CA ILE A 340 -10.39 19.18 -4.86
C ILE A 340 -10.30 18.99 -3.34
N GLY A 341 -9.91 17.82 -2.88
CA GLY A 341 -9.76 17.51 -1.46
C GLY A 341 -8.80 18.45 -0.74
N ARG A 342 -7.67 18.81 -1.36
CA ARG A 342 -6.73 19.79 -0.79
C ARG A 342 -7.34 21.19 -0.66
N LYS A 343 -8.21 21.59 -1.59
CA LYS A 343 -8.94 22.86 -1.47
C LYS A 343 -9.91 22.84 -0.29
N ILE A 344 -10.64 21.73 -0.11
CA ILE A 344 -11.56 21.52 1.03
C ILE A 344 -10.80 21.60 2.36
N VAL A 345 -9.68 20.90 2.48
CA VAL A 345 -8.85 20.93 3.71
C VAL A 345 -8.38 22.36 4.02
N ARG A 346 -7.92 23.11 3.02
CA ARG A 346 -7.49 24.51 3.19
C ARG A 346 -8.64 25.44 3.58
N TYR A 347 -9.84 25.18 3.07
CA TYR A 347 -11.02 25.99 3.40
C TYR A 347 -11.48 25.76 4.85
N ILE A 348 -11.44 24.50 5.30
CA ILE A 348 -11.82 24.13 6.68
C ILE A 348 -10.76 24.58 7.70
N GLN A 349 -9.51 24.72 7.26
CA GLN A 349 -8.38 25.12 8.09
C GLN A 349 -7.66 26.31 7.45
N PRO A 350 -8.27 27.50 7.49
CA PRO A 350 -7.54 28.71 7.12
C PRO A 350 -6.29 28.80 8.02
N THR A 351 -5.13 28.92 7.37
CA THR A 351 -3.85 29.14 8.08
C THR A 351 -4.01 30.32 9.04
N ARG A 352 -3.94 30.02 10.34
CA ARG A 352 -3.77 31.04 11.37
C ARG A 352 -2.36 31.63 11.29
#